data_eac654f5df91a0c9db15bcbdc61fc8b1
#
_entry.id   eac654f5df91a0c9db15bcbdc61fc8b1
#
_cell.length_a   1.000
_cell.length_b   1.000
_cell.length_c   1.000
_cell.angle_alpha   90.00
_cell.angle_beta   90.00
_cell.angle_gamma   90.00
#
_symmetry.space_group_name_H-M   'P 1'
#
loop_
_entity.id
_entity.type
_entity.pdbx_description
1 polymer ?
#
loop_
_entity_poly.entity_id
_entity_poly.type
_entity_poly.pdbx_seq_one_letter_code
_entity_poly.pdbx_strand_id
1 'polypeptide(L)'
;MSEVVVVGGGPAGLSAALICARRGLDTTIVEKRTFPVIKACGEGLMPGGVDALKRLVPQELINKMEYQKFSGIRYIAPNGECTSGYFGKGDGWGIERSELSKLLGQAAEKEPKIKILQNTVATVKGSPEQPIVHFNDQTLRPKLLIAADGLHSPIRRWAGLNGPPSKLKRWGLRQHYQI
;
A
#
# COMPACT_ATOMS: atom_id res chain seq x y z
N MET A 1 23.38 6.24 -4.31
CA MET A 1 22.41 7.31 -3.98
C MET A 1 21.04 6.82 -4.37
N SER A 2 20.02 6.96 -3.52
CA SER A 2 18.66 6.56 -3.91
C SER A 2 18.12 7.44 -5.02
N GLU A 3 17.72 6.81 -6.13
CA GLU A 3 17.08 7.52 -7.25
C GLU A 3 15.62 7.80 -6.96
N VAL A 4 14.97 6.87 -6.22
CA VAL A 4 13.57 6.95 -5.83
C VAL A 4 13.45 6.93 -4.32
N VAL A 5 12.64 7.83 -3.78
CA VAL A 5 12.21 7.77 -2.37
C VAL A 5 10.70 7.58 -2.32
N VAL A 6 10.28 6.56 -1.60
CA VAL A 6 8.87 6.24 -1.34
C VAL A 6 8.57 6.55 0.11
N VAL A 7 7.67 7.48 0.38
CA VAL A 7 7.22 7.79 1.74
C VAL A 7 5.92 7.08 2.02
N GLY A 8 5.99 6.12 2.95
CA GLY A 8 4.89 5.25 3.36
C GLY A 8 5.05 3.80 2.87
N GLY A 9 5.10 2.87 3.82
CA GLY A 9 5.23 1.41 3.61
C GLY A 9 3.89 0.68 3.57
N GLY A 10 2.81 1.34 3.15
CA GLY A 10 1.54 0.69 2.85
C GLY A 10 1.59 -0.10 1.53
N PRO A 11 0.51 -0.83 1.14
CA PRO A 11 0.51 -1.59 -0.11
C PRO A 11 0.86 -0.76 -1.33
N ALA A 12 0.40 0.48 -1.40
CA ALA A 12 0.73 1.37 -2.52
C ALA A 12 2.24 1.67 -2.58
N GLY A 13 2.85 2.00 -1.44
CA GLY A 13 4.28 2.32 -1.38
C GLY A 13 5.17 1.11 -1.63
N LEU A 14 4.86 -0.03 -1.00
CA LEU A 14 5.59 -1.29 -1.21
C LEU A 14 5.49 -1.76 -2.66
N SER A 15 4.29 -1.71 -3.26
CA SER A 15 4.10 -2.09 -4.66
C SER A 15 4.86 -1.16 -5.61
N ALA A 16 4.82 0.15 -5.37
CA ALA A 16 5.56 1.12 -6.18
C ALA A 16 7.08 0.90 -6.07
N ALA A 17 7.59 0.66 -4.86
CA ALA A 17 9.00 0.39 -4.63
C ALA A 17 9.47 -0.89 -5.36
N LEU A 18 8.69 -1.98 -5.28
CA LEU A 18 8.97 -3.22 -6.00
C LEU A 18 9.02 -3.00 -7.52
N ILE A 19 8.10 -2.20 -8.07
CA ILE A 19 8.12 -1.87 -9.49
C ILE A 19 9.35 -1.05 -9.86
N CYS A 20 9.71 -0.05 -9.06
CA CYS A 20 10.90 0.78 -9.29
C CYS A 20 12.17 -0.06 -9.26
N ALA A 21 12.33 -0.90 -8.25
CA ALA A 21 13.49 -1.77 -8.09
C ALA A 21 13.66 -2.75 -9.25
N ARG A 22 12.57 -3.36 -9.72
CA ARG A 22 12.59 -4.25 -10.90
C ARG A 22 12.93 -3.54 -12.21
N ARG A 23 12.78 -2.22 -12.26
CA ARG A 23 13.25 -1.37 -13.36
C ARG A 23 14.70 -0.91 -13.17
N GLY A 24 15.39 -1.44 -12.18
CA GLY A 24 16.79 -1.15 -11.91
C GLY A 24 17.05 0.09 -11.06
N LEU A 25 16.01 0.75 -10.54
CA LEU A 25 16.12 1.99 -9.78
C LEU A 25 16.40 1.73 -8.30
N ASP A 26 17.44 2.34 -7.75
CA ASP A 26 17.75 2.30 -6.32
C ASP A 26 16.68 3.05 -5.53
N THR A 27 15.93 2.33 -4.71
CA THR A 27 14.72 2.82 -4.05
C THR A 27 14.86 2.79 -2.54
N THR A 28 14.52 3.89 -1.86
CA THR A 28 14.42 3.92 -0.40
C THR A 28 12.97 4.09 0.02
N ILE A 29 12.48 3.19 0.86
CA ILE A 29 11.17 3.30 1.52
C ILE A 29 11.38 3.90 2.91
N VAL A 30 10.63 4.94 3.24
CA VAL A 30 10.60 5.54 4.58
C VAL A 30 9.22 5.30 5.18
N GLU A 31 9.14 4.45 6.22
CA GLU A 31 7.89 4.11 6.92
C GLU A 31 8.01 4.45 8.40
N LYS A 32 7.02 5.18 8.91
CA LYS A 32 7.00 5.64 10.32
C LYS A 32 6.65 4.55 11.32
N ARG A 33 6.20 3.39 10.89
CA ARG A 33 5.82 2.22 11.71
C ARG A 33 6.75 1.06 11.43
N THR A 34 6.63 0.02 12.25
CA THR A 34 7.23 -1.30 11.98
C THR A 34 6.27 -2.15 11.15
N PHE A 35 6.77 -3.01 10.28
CA PHE A 35 5.96 -4.02 9.62
C PHE A 35 5.59 -5.16 10.57
N PRO A 36 4.39 -5.75 10.42
CA PRO A 36 3.32 -5.41 9.49
C PRO A 36 2.56 -4.13 9.87
N VAL A 37 2.28 -3.27 8.88
CA VAL A 37 1.52 -2.04 9.11
C VAL A 37 0.02 -2.36 9.13
N ILE A 38 -0.56 -2.39 10.31
CA ILE A 38 -1.99 -2.63 10.52
C ILE A 38 -2.76 -1.31 10.34
N LYS A 39 -3.79 -1.35 9.48
CA LYS A 39 -4.68 -0.22 9.21
C LYS A 39 -6.06 -0.77 8.85
N ALA A 40 -7.13 -0.06 9.23
CA ALA A 40 -8.49 -0.43 8.83
C ALA A 40 -8.58 -0.61 7.29
N CYS A 41 -9.11 -1.75 6.86
CA CYS A 41 -9.19 -2.17 5.47
C CYS A 41 -10.37 -3.13 5.31
N GLY A 42 -10.99 -3.17 4.14
CA GLY A 42 -12.03 -4.15 3.83
C GLY A 42 -11.51 -5.56 3.55
N GLU A 43 -10.20 -5.74 3.49
CA GLU A 43 -9.50 -7.03 3.39
C GLU A 43 -9.90 -7.90 2.19
N GLY A 44 -10.62 -7.32 1.24
CA GLY A 44 -10.95 -7.94 -0.04
C GLY A 44 -10.02 -7.44 -1.16
N LEU A 45 -9.23 -8.33 -1.73
CA LEU A 45 -8.42 -8.06 -2.91
C LEU A 45 -9.18 -8.58 -4.14
N MET A 46 -9.59 -7.66 -5.00
CA MET A 46 -10.32 -8.00 -6.23
C MET A 46 -9.42 -8.74 -7.23
N PRO A 47 -9.96 -9.47 -8.24
CA PRO A 47 -9.16 -10.28 -9.18
C PRO A 47 -7.98 -9.52 -9.81
N GLY A 48 -8.19 -8.30 -10.27
CA GLY A 48 -7.11 -7.46 -10.82
C GLY A 48 -6.01 -7.14 -9.81
N GLY A 49 -6.37 -6.98 -8.52
CA GLY A 49 -5.41 -6.82 -7.43
C GLY A 49 -4.64 -8.10 -7.14
N VAL A 50 -5.31 -9.26 -7.22
CA VAL A 50 -4.67 -10.58 -7.10
C VAL A 50 -3.65 -10.79 -8.21
N ASP A 51 -3.99 -10.46 -9.44
CA ASP A 51 -3.07 -10.55 -10.59
C ASP A 51 -1.88 -9.61 -10.44
N ALA A 52 -2.10 -8.41 -9.93
CA ALA A 52 -1.02 -7.48 -9.63
C ALA A 52 -0.10 -8.01 -8.53
N LEU A 53 -0.67 -8.57 -7.45
CA LEU A 53 0.08 -9.17 -6.35
C LEU A 53 0.95 -10.33 -6.83
N LYS A 54 0.39 -11.24 -7.63
CA LYS A 54 1.12 -12.38 -8.21
C LYS A 54 2.28 -11.95 -9.11
N ARG A 55 2.17 -10.82 -9.77
CA ARG A 55 3.27 -10.25 -10.55
C ARG A 55 4.34 -9.60 -9.70
N LEU A 56 3.98 -9.08 -8.52
CA LEU A 56 4.91 -8.33 -7.65
C LEU A 56 5.62 -9.18 -6.61
N VAL A 57 5.01 -10.27 -6.19
CA VAL A 57 5.51 -11.07 -5.07
C VAL A 57 5.95 -12.44 -5.56
N PRO A 58 7.12 -12.94 -5.13
CA PRO A 58 7.56 -14.29 -5.42
C PRO A 58 6.53 -15.34 -5.00
N GLN A 59 6.33 -16.36 -5.85
CA GLN A 59 5.31 -17.39 -5.64
C GLN A 59 5.50 -18.17 -4.34
N GLU A 60 6.75 -18.38 -3.91
CA GLU A 60 7.05 -19.07 -2.64
C GLU A 60 6.58 -18.29 -1.40
N LEU A 61 6.47 -16.97 -1.48
CA LEU A 61 5.89 -16.15 -0.40
C LEU A 61 4.36 -16.23 -0.43
N ILE A 62 3.76 -16.19 -1.61
CA ILE A 62 2.30 -16.32 -1.79
C ILE A 62 1.81 -17.66 -1.26
N ASN A 63 2.54 -18.76 -1.52
CA ASN A 63 2.18 -20.10 -1.08
C ASN A 63 2.16 -20.28 0.45
N LYS A 64 2.80 -19.38 1.18
CA LYS A 64 2.85 -19.37 2.66
C LYS A 64 1.80 -18.45 3.30
N MET A 65 1.07 -17.69 2.49
CA MET A 65 0.09 -16.72 2.96
C MET A 65 -1.28 -17.37 3.10
N GLU A 66 -1.96 -17.05 4.18
CA GLU A 66 -3.36 -17.44 4.38
C GLU A 66 -4.30 -16.46 3.66
N TYR A 67 -5.23 -16.99 2.89
CA TYR A 67 -6.29 -16.23 2.22
C TYR A 67 -7.49 -17.11 1.91
N GLN A 68 -8.66 -16.49 1.76
CA GLN A 68 -9.88 -17.13 1.32
C GLN A 68 -10.29 -16.61 -0.05
N LYS A 69 -10.60 -17.51 -0.98
CA LYS A 69 -11.10 -17.13 -2.30
C LYS A 69 -12.58 -16.74 -2.24
N PHE A 70 -12.95 -15.75 -3.04
CA PHE A 70 -14.35 -15.42 -3.29
C PHE A 70 -14.56 -15.09 -4.77
N SER A 71 -15.72 -15.49 -5.31
CA SER A 71 -16.02 -15.40 -6.75
C SER A 71 -16.93 -14.22 -7.12
N GLY A 72 -17.38 -13.44 -6.14
CA GLY A 72 -18.29 -12.33 -6.38
C GLY A 72 -18.65 -11.56 -5.13
N ILE A 73 -19.58 -10.63 -5.27
CA ILE A 73 -20.08 -9.78 -4.19
C ILE A 73 -21.60 -9.88 -4.15
N ARG A 74 -22.16 -10.06 -2.95
CA ARG A 74 -23.59 -10.01 -2.71
C ARG A 74 -23.94 -8.78 -1.89
N TYR A 75 -24.94 -8.04 -2.33
CA TYR A 75 -25.52 -6.93 -1.60
C TYR A 75 -26.91 -7.37 -1.08
N ILE A 76 -27.15 -7.12 0.18
CA ILE A 76 -28.42 -7.43 0.84
C ILE A 76 -28.99 -6.12 1.37
N ALA A 77 -30.17 -5.74 0.90
CA ALA A 77 -30.87 -4.57 1.36
C ALA A 77 -31.57 -4.81 2.73
N PRO A 78 -31.91 -3.76 3.48
CA PRO A 78 -32.58 -3.89 4.79
C PRO A 78 -33.92 -4.66 4.73
N ASN A 79 -34.60 -4.66 3.59
CA ASN A 79 -35.84 -5.42 3.35
C ASN A 79 -35.62 -6.91 3.00
N GLY A 80 -34.34 -7.36 2.99
CA GLY A 80 -33.98 -8.75 2.65
C GLY A 80 -33.77 -9.01 1.15
N GLU A 81 -34.10 -8.06 0.29
CA GLU A 81 -33.78 -8.20 -1.14
C GLU A 81 -32.27 -8.29 -1.34
N CYS A 82 -31.81 -9.16 -2.26
CA CYS A 82 -30.42 -9.32 -2.54
C CYS A 82 -30.11 -9.33 -4.04
N THR A 83 -28.92 -8.81 -4.37
CA THR A 83 -28.36 -8.93 -5.70
C THR A 83 -26.92 -9.43 -5.59
N SER A 84 -26.50 -10.26 -6.55
CA SER A 84 -25.13 -10.80 -6.58
C SER A 84 -24.47 -10.49 -7.92
N GLY A 85 -23.23 -10.08 -7.86
CA GLY A 85 -22.35 -9.93 -9.02
C GLY A 85 -21.18 -10.90 -8.92
N TYR A 86 -20.97 -11.70 -9.95
CA TYR A 86 -19.83 -12.61 -10.03
C TYR A 86 -18.72 -12.05 -10.90
N PHE A 87 -17.48 -12.39 -10.58
CA PHE A 87 -16.33 -11.99 -11.39
C PHE A 87 -16.29 -12.82 -12.67
N GLY A 88 -16.12 -12.15 -13.81
CA GLY A 88 -16.06 -12.85 -15.11
C GLY A 88 -14.76 -13.63 -15.32
N LYS A 89 -13.68 -13.25 -14.62
CA LYS A 89 -12.38 -13.95 -14.64
C LYS A 89 -11.72 -13.86 -13.29
N GLY A 90 -11.20 -15.00 -12.80
CA GLY A 90 -10.43 -15.12 -11.57
C GLY A 90 -11.26 -14.94 -10.32
N ASP A 91 -10.62 -15.20 -9.20
CA ASP A 91 -11.20 -15.03 -7.87
C ASP A 91 -10.59 -13.79 -7.20
N GLY A 92 -11.40 -13.13 -6.38
CA GLY A 92 -10.89 -12.24 -5.35
C GLY A 92 -10.32 -13.04 -4.17
N TRP A 93 -9.47 -12.40 -3.37
CA TRP A 93 -8.90 -12.97 -2.17
C TRP A 93 -9.26 -12.14 -0.94
N GLY A 94 -9.89 -12.77 0.05
CA GLY A 94 -9.99 -12.27 1.41
C GLY A 94 -8.65 -12.47 2.11
N ILE A 95 -7.97 -11.39 2.43
CA ILE A 95 -6.64 -11.41 3.04
C ILE A 95 -6.62 -10.44 4.21
N GLU A 96 -6.24 -10.90 5.38
CA GLU A 96 -6.01 -9.98 6.50
C GLU A 96 -4.98 -8.90 6.13
N ARG A 97 -5.25 -7.69 6.57
CA ARG A 97 -4.38 -6.55 6.30
C ARG A 97 -2.95 -6.74 6.81
N SER A 98 -2.81 -7.41 7.94
CA SER A 98 -1.53 -7.81 8.53
C SER A 98 -0.74 -8.73 7.60
N GLU A 99 -1.39 -9.76 7.06
CA GLU A 99 -0.77 -10.73 6.18
C GLU A 99 -0.35 -10.09 4.84
N LEU A 100 -1.22 -9.26 4.24
CA LEU A 100 -0.85 -8.52 3.03
C LEU A 100 0.34 -7.58 3.27
N SER A 101 0.39 -6.89 4.42
CA SER A 101 1.50 -6.01 4.77
C SER A 101 2.81 -6.78 4.98
N LYS A 102 2.75 -7.92 5.68
CA LYS A 102 3.88 -8.82 5.89
C LYS A 102 4.42 -9.37 4.57
N LEU A 103 3.54 -9.86 3.72
CA LEU A 103 3.88 -10.41 2.42
C LEU A 103 4.63 -9.41 1.54
N LEU A 104 4.06 -8.21 1.38
CA LEU A 104 4.67 -7.15 0.58
C LEU A 104 5.97 -6.64 1.20
N GLY A 105 6.04 -6.54 2.53
CA GLY A 105 7.25 -6.19 3.25
C GLY A 105 8.38 -7.19 3.01
N GLN A 106 8.10 -8.49 3.16
CA GLN A 106 9.06 -9.56 2.89
C GLN A 106 9.53 -9.58 1.44
N ALA A 107 8.62 -9.31 0.48
CA ALA A 107 9.02 -9.20 -0.92
C ALA A 107 9.96 -8.02 -1.15
N ALA A 108 9.71 -6.88 -0.50
CA ALA A 108 10.56 -5.69 -0.60
C ALA A 108 11.93 -5.90 0.10
N GLU A 109 11.97 -6.61 1.23
CA GLU A 109 13.21 -6.95 1.95
C GLU A 109 14.14 -7.86 1.14
N LYS A 110 13.57 -8.73 0.31
CA LYS A 110 14.34 -9.62 -0.58
C LYS A 110 14.88 -8.92 -1.84
N GLU A 111 14.42 -7.71 -2.12
CA GLU A 111 14.81 -6.98 -3.33
C GLU A 111 16.09 -6.16 -3.08
N PRO A 112 17.23 -6.49 -3.73
CA PRO A 112 18.52 -5.85 -3.42
C PRO A 112 18.54 -4.34 -3.66
N LYS A 113 17.67 -3.83 -4.53
CA LYS A 113 17.58 -2.41 -4.86
C LYS A 113 16.63 -1.64 -3.94
N ILE A 114 16.07 -2.28 -2.92
CA ILE A 114 15.19 -1.61 -1.95
C ILE A 114 15.89 -1.51 -0.60
N LYS A 115 16.02 -0.28 -0.12
CA LYS A 115 16.36 0.01 1.28
C LYS A 115 15.10 0.39 2.04
N ILE A 116 14.82 -0.27 3.15
CA ILE A 116 13.66 0.01 4.00
C ILE A 116 14.12 0.67 5.29
N LEU A 117 13.55 1.82 5.61
CA LEU A 117 13.75 2.55 6.86
C LEU A 117 12.43 2.54 7.63
N GLN A 118 12.33 1.65 8.62
CA GLN A 118 11.18 1.55 9.51
C GLN A 118 11.35 2.49 10.71
N ASN A 119 10.26 2.76 11.44
CA ASN A 119 10.22 3.68 12.58
C ASN A 119 10.81 5.06 12.26
N THR A 120 10.67 5.49 11.01
CA THR A 120 11.32 6.69 10.50
C THR A 120 10.27 7.63 9.91
N VAL A 121 10.21 8.84 10.44
CA VAL A 121 9.32 9.89 9.94
C VAL A 121 10.06 10.71 8.90
N ALA A 122 9.49 10.81 7.69
CA ALA A 122 9.98 11.68 6.65
C ALA A 122 9.23 13.02 6.64
N THR A 123 9.96 14.10 6.42
CA THR A 123 9.43 15.42 6.05
C THR A 123 9.92 15.80 4.68
N VAL A 124 9.10 16.50 3.90
CA VAL A 124 9.45 16.93 2.55
C VAL A 124 9.51 18.45 2.49
N LYS A 125 10.58 18.96 1.88
CA LYS A 125 10.83 20.39 1.63
C LYS A 125 11.21 20.60 0.15
N GLY A 126 11.51 21.84 -0.23
CA GLY A 126 11.80 22.21 -1.61
C GLY A 126 10.55 22.39 -2.45
N SER A 127 10.64 22.16 -3.75
CA SER A 127 9.50 22.20 -4.67
C SER A 127 9.13 20.79 -5.16
N PRO A 128 7.93 20.59 -5.74
CA PRO A 128 7.55 19.30 -6.34
C PRO A 128 8.52 18.80 -7.43
N GLU A 129 9.17 19.72 -8.15
CA GLU A 129 10.16 19.42 -9.19
C GLU A 129 11.52 19.05 -8.61
N GLN A 130 11.82 19.57 -7.41
CA GLN A 130 13.08 19.34 -6.69
C GLN A 130 12.81 19.00 -5.22
N PRO A 131 12.22 17.82 -4.93
CA PRO A 131 11.89 17.44 -3.57
C PRO A 131 13.12 17.13 -2.75
N ILE A 132 13.10 17.57 -1.49
CA ILE A 132 14.12 17.28 -0.49
C ILE A 132 13.44 16.51 0.63
N VAL A 133 13.88 15.27 0.86
CA VAL A 133 13.34 14.41 1.90
C VAL A 133 14.27 14.36 3.09
N HIS A 134 13.78 14.77 4.24
CA HIS A 134 14.51 14.73 5.52
C HIS A 134 13.94 13.62 6.40
N PHE A 135 14.81 12.84 6.99
CA PHE A 135 14.48 11.84 8.01
C PHE A 135 15.69 11.61 8.92
N ASN A 136 15.45 11.53 10.22
CA ASN A 136 16.52 11.56 11.22
C ASN A 136 17.47 12.72 10.90
N ASP A 137 18.79 12.50 10.93
CA ASP A 137 19.83 13.48 10.57
C ASP A 137 20.26 13.37 9.10
N GLN A 138 19.47 12.70 8.26
CA GLN A 138 19.76 12.47 6.85
C GLN A 138 18.88 13.31 5.93
N THR A 139 19.46 13.66 4.77
CA THR A 139 18.76 14.37 3.70
C THR A 139 18.99 13.67 2.38
N LEU A 140 17.92 13.38 1.66
CA LEU A 140 17.96 12.84 0.30
C LEU A 140 17.34 13.83 -0.70
N ARG A 141 17.90 13.85 -1.90
CA ARG A 141 17.37 14.57 -3.07
C ARG A 141 17.09 13.56 -4.16
N PRO A 142 15.94 12.90 -4.14
CA PRO A 142 15.60 11.87 -5.12
C PRO A 142 15.28 12.49 -6.47
N LYS A 143 15.48 11.71 -7.56
CA LYS A 143 14.97 12.04 -8.88
C LYS A 143 13.43 11.88 -8.95
N LEU A 144 12.88 10.96 -8.15
CA LEU A 144 11.46 10.71 -8.04
C LEU A 144 11.06 10.53 -6.56
N LEU A 145 10.08 11.31 -6.13
CA LEU A 145 9.42 11.15 -4.83
C LEU A 145 8.03 10.53 -5.04
N ILE A 146 7.77 9.39 -4.40
CA ILE A 146 6.46 8.73 -4.40
C ILE A 146 5.80 8.95 -3.04
N ALA A 147 4.73 9.73 -3.02
CA ALA A 147 3.92 9.98 -1.84
C ALA A 147 2.90 8.84 -1.64
N ALA A 148 3.20 7.92 -0.73
CA ALA A 148 2.33 6.80 -0.34
C ALA A 148 1.94 6.86 1.15
N ASP A 149 1.97 8.06 1.73
CA ASP A 149 1.83 8.39 3.15
C ASP A 149 0.37 8.35 3.67
N GLY A 150 -0.57 8.00 2.79
CA GLY A 150 -1.94 7.61 3.14
C GLY A 150 -2.97 8.73 3.07
N LEU A 151 -4.14 8.48 3.69
CA LEU A 151 -5.33 9.32 3.54
C LEU A 151 -5.09 10.79 3.93
N HIS A 152 -4.37 11.02 5.00
CA HIS A 152 -4.07 12.37 5.53
C HIS A 152 -2.72 12.90 5.05
N SER A 153 -2.28 12.51 3.85
CA SER A 153 -0.98 12.82 3.27
C SER A 153 -0.52 14.26 3.48
N PRO A 154 0.51 14.52 4.29
CA PRO A 154 1.20 15.80 4.34
C PRO A 154 1.87 16.16 3.02
N ILE A 155 2.39 15.16 2.29
CA ILE A 155 3.10 15.37 1.04
C ILE A 155 2.15 15.84 -0.06
N ARG A 156 0.95 15.26 -0.15
CA ARG A 156 -0.09 15.74 -1.06
C ARG A 156 -0.44 17.21 -0.80
N ARG A 157 -0.50 17.60 0.49
CA ARG A 157 -0.75 18.98 0.90
C ARG A 157 0.40 19.90 0.51
N TRP A 158 1.64 19.48 0.77
CA TRP A 158 2.85 20.19 0.39
C TRP A 158 2.92 20.42 -1.13
N ALA A 159 2.54 19.42 -1.92
CA ALA A 159 2.53 19.49 -3.39
C ALA A 159 1.35 20.32 -3.97
N GLY A 160 0.49 20.90 -3.12
CA GLY A 160 -0.69 21.67 -3.59
C GLY A 160 -1.80 20.82 -4.22
N LEU A 161 -1.77 19.49 -4.04
CA LEU A 161 -2.69 18.54 -4.68
C LEU A 161 -3.91 18.20 -3.81
N ASN A 162 -4.21 19.01 -2.80
CA ASN A 162 -5.44 18.83 -2.02
C ASN A 162 -6.62 19.36 -2.81
N GLY A 163 -7.63 18.49 -2.98
CA GLY A 163 -8.96 18.93 -3.42
C GLY A 163 -9.72 19.65 -2.30
N PRO A 164 -10.89 20.21 -2.60
CA PRO A 164 -11.78 20.79 -1.60
C PRO A 164 -12.18 19.72 -0.57
N PRO A 165 -12.41 20.10 0.71
CA PRO A 165 -12.81 19.15 1.73
C PRO A 165 -14.16 18.49 1.34
N SER A 166 -14.27 17.19 1.59
CA SER A 166 -15.53 16.48 1.36
C SER A 166 -16.64 17.05 2.26
N LYS A 167 -17.81 17.32 1.69
CA LYS A 167 -19.02 17.72 2.43
C LYS A 167 -19.56 16.58 3.29
N LEU A 168 -19.28 15.33 2.93
CA LEU A 168 -19.72 14.13 3.64
C LEU A 168 -18.58 13.52 4.43
N LYS A 169 -18.75 13.41 5.74
CA LYS A 169 -17.85 12.63 6.60
C LYS A 169 -18.28 11.17 6.56
N ARG A 170 -17.38 10.28 6.17
CA ARG A 170 -17.59 8.83 6.17
C ARG A 170 -16.61 8.16 7.10
N TRP A 171 -17.09 7.17 7.83
CA TRP A 171 -16.29 6.36 8.74
C TRP A 171 -16.35 4.91 8.28
N GLY A 172 -15.22 4.23 8.29
CA GLY A 172 -15.13 2.79 8.09
C GLY A 172 -14.84 2.13 9.43
N LEU A 173 -15.69 1.21 9.84
CA LEU A 173 -15.48 0.34 11.01
C LEU A 173 -15.15 -1.07 10.50
N ARG A 174 -14.19 -1.71 11.16
CA ARG A 174 -13.83 -3.10 10.91
C ARG A 174 -13.72 -3.82 12.24
N GLN A 175 -14.32 -4.99 12.30
CA GLN A 175 -14.18 -5.90 13.43
C GLN A 175 -14.11 -7.34 12.91
N HIS A 176 -13.22 -8.14 13.49
CA HIS A 176 -13.14 -9.57 13.27
C HIS A 176 -13.92 -10.30 14.34
N TYR A 177 -14.57 -11.37 13.94
CA TYR A 177 -15.28 -12.28 14.84
C TYR A 177 -14.75 -13.69 14.62
N GLN A 178 -14.58 -14.43 15.70
CA GLN A 178 -14.32 -15.85 15.65
C GLN A 178 -15.69 -16.53 15.64
N ILE A 179 -15.97 -17.35 14.63
CA ILE A 179 -17.21 -18.11 14.45
C ILE A 179 -16.91 -19.60 14.34
#